data_2e05d396b654b6ef110f0a08f75b448f
#
_entry.id   2e05d396b654b6ef110f0a08f75b448f
#
_cell.length_a   1.000
_cell.length_b   1.000
_cell.length_c   1.000
_cell.angle_alpha   90.00
_cell.angle_beta   90.00
_cell.angle_gamma   90.00
#
_symmetry.space_group_name_H-M   'P 1'
#
loop_
_entity.id
_entity.type
_entity.pdbx_description
1 polymer ?
#
loop_
_entity_poly.entity_id
_entity_poly.type
_entity_poly.pdbx_seq_one_letter_code
_entity_poly.pdbx_strand_id
1 'polypeptide(L)'
;MRCIRVTLLSIAMTCVSYPVFAQSDVIKPGEERFTLGLGAVLNSFGTEMRVDNPNLGRGSNVNLKDDLGADRDASSFWTSAEWRFAPRHRIGFDYSQFKLSGTRTLTREITIGDERFPAGATVSSELKLQIIPIAYSYSPIKTGKDELAATVGVHWSRLSFTAQGSATLGTSSGTFDTSNDTSAKGDLPLPLIGLRYDHHFSQSWSAGLQGGVFKLNFGEGALNVEGDILSARTYVEYRFSKHYGFGLAIEGFQIDVDASQGSWQGGIDYRYWGPQLYLKARF
;
A
#
# COMPACT_ATOMS: atom_id res chain seq x y z
N MET A 1 -25.62 -0.76 23.45
CA MET A 1 -26.14 -1.18 22.15
C MET A 1 -26.38 0.05 21.29
N ARG A 2 -25.44 0.42 20.42
CA ARG A 2 -25.62 1.51 19.44
C ARG A 2 -25.83 0.87 18.07
N CYS A 3 -27.03 1.05 17.52
CA CYS A 3 -27.36 0.62 16.17
C CYS A 3 -26.64 1.51 15.16
N ILE A 4 -25.77 0.90 14.37
CA ILE A 4 -25.15 1.52 13.19
C ILE A 4 -26.21 1.50 12.09
N ARG A 5 -26.71 2.67 11.72
CA ARG A 5 -27.55 2.84 10.52
C ARG A 5 -26.65 2.82 9.29
N VAL A 6 -26.66 1.71 8.59
CA VAL A 6 -26.08 1.62 7.24
C VAL A 6 -27.05 2.27 6.27
N THR A 7 -26.71 3.45 5.79
CA THR A 7 -27.46 4.13 4.72
C THR A 7 -26.99 3.53 3.39
N LEU A 8 -27.79 2.64 2.83
CA LEU A 8 -27.61 2.11 1.47
C LEU A 8 -27.87 3.25 0.48
N LEU A 9 -26.83 3.71 -0.17
CA LEU A 9 -26.91 4.66 -1.27
C LEU A 9 -27.39 3.89 -2.52
N SER A 10 -28.67 4.02 -2.85
CA SER A 10 -29.25 3.43 -4.07
C SER A 10 -28.76 4.22 -5.28
N ILE A 11 -27.79 3.65 -6.01
CA ILE A 11 -27.38 4.16 -7.32
C ILE A 11 -28.44 3.70 -8.33
N ALA A 12 -29.31 4.61 -8.73
CA ALA A 12 -30.25 4.39 -9.82
C ALA A 12 -29.48 4.29 -11.13
N MET A 13 -29.35 3.07 -11.65
CA MET A 13 -28.74 2.77 -12.94
C MET A 13 -29.79 3.05 -14.02
N THR A 14 -29.77 4.26 -14.59
CA THR A 14 -30.57 4.58 -15.77
C THR A 14 -30.01 3.82 -16.98
N CYS A 15 -30.74 2.80 -17.44
CA CYS A 15 -30.46 2.10 -18.70
C CYS A 15 -30.70 3.07 -19.87
N VAL A 16 -29.64 3.68 -20.38
CA VAL A 16 -29.69 4.37 -21.66
C VAL A 16 -29.42 3.34 -22.75
N SER A 17 -30.47 2.98 -23.48
CA SER A 17 -30.36 2.15 -24.68
C SER A 17 -29.71 2.94 -25.80
N TYR A 18 -28.44 2.64 -26.11
CA TYR A 18 -27.77 3.16 -27.29
C TYR A 18 -28.03 2.25 -28.49
N PRO A 19 -28.22 2.83 -29.69
CA PRO A 19 -28.34 2.01 -30.92
C PRO A 19 -27.03 1.27 -31.19
N VAL A 20 -27.16 0.00 -31.46
CA VAL A 20 -26.08 -0.88 -31.91
C VAL A 20 -25.61 -0.41 -33.29
N PHE A 21 -24.53 0.36 -33.34
CA PHE A 21 -23.74 0.47 -34.55
C PHE A 21 -22.71 -0.67 -34.54
N ALA A 22 -23.03 -1.68 -35.35
CA ALA A 22 -22.13 -2.77 -35.66
C ALA A 22 -21.05 -2.28 -36.63
N GLN A 23 -19.82 -2.27 -36.17
CA GLN A 23 -18.68 -2.90 -36.85
C GLN A 23 -17.46 -2.73 -35.97
N SER A 24 -17.00 -3.82 -35.50
CA SER A 24 -16.22 -3.94 -34.27
C SER A 24 -14.77 -4.13 -34.65
N ASP A 25 -14.00 -3.09 -34.48
CA ASP A 25 -12.60 -3.30 -34.06
C ASP A 25 -12.63 -3.68 -32.59
N VAL A 26 -12.91 -4.95 -32.33
CA VAL A 26 -12.81 -5.48 -30.96
C VAL A 26 -11.34 -5.47 -30.60
N ILE A 27 -10.96 -4.61 -29.63
CA ILE A 27 -9.62 -4.65 -29.08
C ILE A 27 -9.42 -6.04 -28.47
N LYS A 28 -8.50 -6.82 -29.06
CA LYS A 28 -8.21 -8.15 -28.54
C LYS A 28 -7.61 -8.05 -27.15
N PRO A 29 -7.97 -8.95 -26.23
CA PRO A 29 -7.36 -8.99 -24.91
C PRO A 29 -5.83 -9.02 -25.01
N GLY A 30 -5.16 -8.15 -24.24
CA GLY A 30 -3.71 -8.02 -24.26
C GLY A 30 -3.14 -7.13 -25.38
N GLU A 31 -3.97 -6.54 -26.25
CA GLU A 31 -3.52 -5.60 -27.30
C GLU A 31 -3.86 -4.14 -26.98
N GLU A 32 -4.48 -3.88 -25.85
CA GLU A 32 -4.82 -2.53 -25.38
C GLU A 32 -3.58 -1.65 -25.26
N ARG A 33 -3.63 -0.44 -25.83
CA ARG A 33 -2.54 0.53 -25.74
C ARG A 33 -2.56 1.29 -24.41
N PHE A 34 -3.75 1.64 -23.94
CA PHE A 34 -3.95 2.32 -22.66
C PHE A 34 -4.98 1.58 -21.83
N THR A 35 -4.66 1.43 -20.57
CA THR A 35 -5.57 0.87 -19.58
C THR A 35 -5.61 1.78 -18.38
N LEU A 36 -6.81 2.14 -17.94
CA LEU A 36 -7.03 2.91 -16.73
C LEU A 36 -7.86 2.08 -15.77
N GLY A 37 -7.52 2.14 -14.50
CA GLY A 37 -8.24 1.48 -13.41
C GLY A 37 -8.67 2.47 -12.34
N LEU A 38 -9.85 2.26 -11.77
CA LEU A 38 -10.35 2.99 -10.62
C LEU A 38 -11.12 2.04 -9.72
N GLY A 39 -10.83 2.02 -8.45
CA GLY A 39 -11.46 1.10 -7.52
C GLY A 39 -11.27 1.43 -6.06
N ALA A 40 -11.70 0.49 -5.24
CA ALA A 40 -11.51 0.50 -3.82
C ALA A 40 -10.69 -0.71 -3.38
N VAL A 41 -9.86 -0.52 -2.38
CA VAL A 41 -9.06 -1.56 -1.74
C VAL A 41 -9.33 -1.55 -0.23
N LEU A 42 -9.42 -2.73 0.35
CA LEU A 42 -9.61 -2.94 1.78
C LEU A 42 -8.42 -3.74 2.28
N ASN A 43 -7.47 -3.07 2.90
CA ASN A 43 -6.24 -3.72 3.36
C ASN A 43 -6.22 -3.87 4.87
N SER A 44 -5.75 -5.04 5.31
CA SER A 44 -5.40 -5.32 6.69
C SER A 44 -3.90 -5.15 6.87
N PHE A 45 -3.49 -4.32 7.83
CA PHE A 45 -2.11 -3.91 8.06
C PHE A 45 -1.52 -4.57 9.30
N GLY A 46 -0.25 -4.93 9.23
CA GLY A 46 0.62 -5.17 10.38
C GLY A 46 1.83 -4.25 10.22
N THR A 47 2.04 -3.33 11.16
CA THR A 47 3.11 -2.35 11.06
C THR A 47 3.83 -2.25 12.38
N GLU A 48 5.15 -2.45 12.31
CA GLU A 48 6.09 -2.18 13.39
C GLU A 48 7.10 -1.14 12.91
N MET A 49 7.46 -0.24 13.77
CA MET A 49 8.44 0.81 13.47
C MET A 49 9.38 1.04 14.65
N ARG A 50 10.59 1.46 14.31
CA ARG A 50 11.59 1.90 15.27
C ARG A 50 12.30 3.13 14.72
N VAL A 51 12.42 4.14 15.57
CA VAL A 51 13.20 5.34 15.27
C VAL A 51 14.17 5.54 16.42
N ASP A 52 15.44 5.40 16.14
CA ASP A 52 16.52 5.55 17.11
C ASP A 52 16.97 7.02 17.16
N ASN A 53 17.50 7.44 18.31
CA ASN A 53 18.04 8.78 18.51
C ASN A 53 19.49 8.70 18.97
N PRO A 54 20.41 9.49 18.39
CA PRO A 54 21.82 9.53 18.81
C PRO A 54 22.04 9.84 20.28
N ASN A 55 21.18 10.67 20.88
CA ASN A 55 21.31 11.14 22.24
C ASN A 55 20.58 10.26 23.28
N LEU A 56 19.45 9.66 22.87
CA LEU A 56 18.59 8.80 23.70
C LEU A 56 18.87 7.30 23.51
N GLY A 57 19.67 6.96 22.48
CA GLY A 57 20.00 5.58 22.15
C GLY A 57 18.94 4.88 21.29
N ARG A 58 18.86 3.56 21.43
CA ARG A 58 17.93 2.75 20.64
C ARG A 58 16.48 3.04 21.01
N GLY A 59 15.67 3.40 20.01
CA GLY A 59 14.23 3.58 20.14
C GLY A 59 13.50 2.27 20.43
N SER A 60 12.27 2.38 20.88
CA SER A 60 11.41 1.23 21.10
C SER A 60 10.92 0.65 19.78
N ASN A 61 10.83 -0.67 19.68
CA ASN A 61 10.00 -1.30 18.66
C ASN A 61 8.54 -1.02 19.02
N VAL A 62 7.81 -0.34 18.15
CA VAL A 62 6.44 0.08 18.35
C VAL A 62 5.55 -0.62 17.36
N ASN A 63 4.67 -1.49 17.84
CA ASN A 63 3.60 -2.05 17.04
C ASN A 63 2.41 -1.09 17.07
N LEU A 64 2.02 -0.57 15.90
CA LEU A 64 0.99 0.47 15.83
C LEU A 64 -0.34 0.04 16.43
N LYS A 65 -0.74 -1.21 16.23
CA LYS A 65 -1.98 -1.76 16.77
C LYS A 65 -1.86 -2.05 18.28
N ASP A 66 -0.83 -2.81 18.64
CA ASP A 66 -0.75 -3.39 19.98
C ASP A 66 -0.22 -2.39 21.01
N ASP A 67 0.63 -1.44 20.62
CA ASP A 67 1.16 -0.40 21.48
C ASP A 67 0.38 0.92 21.41
N LEU A 68 -0.10 1.32 20.21
CA LEU A 68 -0.73 2.62 19.98
C LEU A 68 -2.25 2.52 19.69
N GLY A 69 -2.80 1.31 19.60
CA GLY A 69 -4.23 1.09 19.39
C GLY A 69 -4.71 1.49 17.99
N ALA A 70 -3.81 1.57 17.00
CA ALA A 70 -4.18 1.92 15.64
C ALA A 70 -5.09 0.86 15.01
N ASP A 71 -6.01 1.32 14.16
CA ASP A 71 -6.84 0.43 13.37
C ASP A 71 -5.98 -0.48 12.50
N ARG A 72 -6.36 -1.75 12.43
CA ARG A 72 -5.68 -2.72 11.59
C ARG A 72 -6.14 -2.64 10.14
N ASP A 73 -7.40 -2.33 9.93
CA ASP A 73 -8.04 -2.37 8.63
C ASP A 73 -8.26 -0.95 8.13
N ALA A 74 -7.82 -0.69 6.90
CA ALA A 74 -8.03 0.59 6.25
C ALA A 74 -8.54 0.41 4.82
N SER A 75 -9.45 1.28 4.43
CA SER A 75 -9.94 1.37 3.05
C SER A 75 -9.31 2.55 2.33
N SER A 76 -9.10 2.38 1.04
CA SER A 76 -8.61 3.45 0.16
C SER A 76 -9.27 3.35 -1.20
N PHE A 77 -9.30 4.46 -1.93
CA PHE A 77 -9.43 4.38 -3.37
C PHE A 77 -8.09 3.92 -3.98
N TRP A 78 -8.19 3.25 -5.09
CA TRP A 78 -7.06 2.83 -5.91
C TRP A 78 -7.26 3.32 -7.33
N THR A 79 -6.19 3.79 -7.94
CA THR A 79 -6.18 4.12 -9.35
C THR A 79 -4.94 3.57 -10.03
N SER A 80 -5.07 3.22 -11.30
CA SER A 80 -3.96 2.73 -12.10
C SER A 80 -4.00 3.28 -13.51
N ALA A 81 -2.81 3.34 -14.12
CA ALA A 81 -2.65 3.63 -15.53
C ALA A 81 -1.57 2.69 -16.10
N GLU A 82 -1.84 2.07 -17.22
CA GLU A 82 -0.88 1.25 -17.96
C GLU A 82 -0.82 1.71 -19.41
N TRP A 83 0.39 1.87 -19.92
CA TRP A 83 0.68 2.22 -21.29
C TRP A 83 1.51 1.14 -21.96
N ARG A 84 0.93 0.46 -22.95
CA ARG A 84 1.63 -0.46 -23.84
C ARG A 84 2.14 0.31 -25.06
N PHE A 85 3.38 0.80 -24.97
CA PHE A 85 3.98 1.60 -26.05
C PHE A 85 4.52 0.74 -27.20
N ALA A 86 4.73 -0.56 -26.99
CA ALA A 86 5.07 -1.53 -28.01
C ALA A 86 4.41 -2.90 -27.68
N PRO A 87 4.27 -3.82 -28.63
CA PRO A 87 3.51 -5.06 -28.44
C PRO A 87 3.88 -5.87 -27.20
N ARG A 88 5.16 -5.83 -26.79
CA ARG A 88 5.71 -6.57 -25.67
C ARG A 88 6.17 -5.69 -24.52
N HIS A 89 5.97 -4.38 -24.58
CA HIS A 89 6.52 -3.42 -23.64
C HIS A 89 5.43 -2.59 -23.00
N ARG A 90 5.41 -2.53 -21.68
CA ARG A 90 4.43 -1.78 -20.89
C ARG A 90 5.12 -0.98 -19.80
N ILE A 91 4.54 0.17 -19.48
CA ILE A 91 4.81 0.93 -18.26
C ILE A 91 3.50 1.03 -17.50
N GLY A 92 3.53 0.68 -16.23
CA GLY A 92 2.40 0.76 -15.31
C GLY A 92 2.67 1.71 -14.16
N PHE A 93 1.61 2.30 -13.67
CA PHE A 93 1.57 3.17 -12.52
C PHE A 93 0.33 2.84 -11.71
N ASP A 94 0.47 2.70 -10.40
CA ASP A 94 -0.65 2.56 -9.46
C ASP A 94 -0.54 3.62 -8.36
N TYR A 95 -1.66 3.95 -7.72
CA TYR A 95 -1.72 4.84 -6.58
C TYR A 95 -2.78 4.40 -5.60
N SER A 96 -2.42 4.38 -4.33
CA SER A 96 -3.34 4.26 -3.20
C SER A 96 -2.81 5.03 -1.99
N GLN A 97 -3.73 5.45 -1.09
CA GLN A 97 -3.37 6.15 0.13
C GLN A 97 -4.20 5.61 1.30
N PHE A 98 -3.52 5.21 2.36
CA PHE A 98 -4.14 4.69 3.58
C PHE A 98 -3.85 5.61 4.75
N LYS A 99 -4.77 5.59 5.70
CA LYS A 99 -4.65 6.27 6.98
C LYS A 99 -5.02 5.27 8.08
N LEU A 100 -4.08 5.06 8.99
CA LEU A 100 -4.26 4.26 10.19
C LEU A 100 -4.14 5.20 11.38
N SER A 101 -5.10 5.16 12.29
CA SER A 101 -5.10 6.02 13.47
C SER A 101 -5.55 5.24 14.70
N GLY A 102 -5.07 5.66 15.86
CA GLY A 102 -5.43 5.05 17.13
C GLY A 102 -5.14 5.97 18.31
N THR A 103 -5.78 5.64 19.42
CA THR A 103 -5.51 6.28 20.70
C THR A 103 -5.47 5.22 21.77
N ARG A 104 -4.41 5.19 22.56
CA ARG A 104 -4.21 4.19 23.61
C ARG A 104 -3.45 4.74 24.80
N THR A 105 -3.81 4.27 25.98
CA THR A 105 -3.03 4.46 27.19
C THR A 105 -1.92 3.41 27.22
N LEU A 106 -0.68 3.87 27.30
CA LEU A 106 0.50 3.01 27.24
C LEU A 106 0.65 2.15 28.50
N THR A 107 0.98 0.89 28.31
CA THR A 107 1.31 -0.04 29.40
C THR A 107 2.79 -0.10 29.75
N ARG A 108 3.64 0.46 28.88
CA ARG A 108 5.10 0.57 29.02
C ARG A 108 5.58 1.91 28.48
N GLU A 109 6.77 2.32 28.85
CA GLU A 109 7.44 3.47 28.23
C GLU A 109 7.78 3.14 26.77
N ILE A 110 7.54 4.10 25.89
CA ILE A 110 7.86 4.03 24.45
C ILE A 110 8.71 5.26 24.10
N THR A 111 9.83 5.02 23.41
CA THR A 111 10.70 6.06 22.87
C THR A 111 10.59 6.05 21.34
N ILE A 112 10.23 7.19 20.74
CA ILE A 112 10.13 7.39 19.31
C ILE A 112 10.92 8.64 18.93
N GLY A 113 12.06 8.47 18.25
CA GLY A 113 12.96 9.59 17.95
C GLY A 113 13.41 10.30 19.23
N ASP A 114 13.12 11.58 19.33
CA ASP A 114 13.54 12.45 20.43
C ASP A 114 12.61 12.39 21.64
N GLU A 115 11.45 11.76 21.51
CA GLU A 115 10.40 11.81 22.51
C GLU A 115 10.22 10.50 23.27
N ARG A 116 10.02 10.64 24.60
CA ARG A 116 9.69 9.54 25.50
C ARG A 116 8.26 9.69 26.00
N PHE A 117 7.47 8.66 25.76
CA PHE A 117 6.11 8.54 26.26
C PHE A 117 6.09 7.58 27.45
N PRO A 118 5.88 8.04 28.67
CA PRO A 118 5.91 7.17 29.83
C PRO A 118 4.73 6.19 29.87
N ALA A 119 4.89 5.10 30.62
CA ALA A 119 3.76 4.23 30.94
C ALA A 119 2.64 5.03 31.62
N GLY A 120 1.39 4.77 31.26
CA GLY A 120 0.22 5.53 31.70
C GLY A 120 -0.10 6.76 30.88
N ALA A 121 0.77 7.21 29.97
CA ALA A 121 0.44 8.26 29.01
C ALA A 121 -0.63 7.79 28.02
N THR A 122 -1.57 8.66 27.69
CA THR A 122 -2.50 8.42 26.57
C THR A 122 -1.92 9.03 25.32
N VAL A 123 -1.66 8.18 24.32
CA VAL A 123 -1.04 8.56 23.05
C VAL A 123 -2.06 8.41 21.92
N SER A 124 -2.24 9.47 21.14
CA SER A 124 -2.96 9.47 19.87
C SER A 124 -1.95 9.40 18.73
N SER A 125 -2.12 8.48 17.81
CA SER A 125 -1.20 8.26 16.70
C SER A 125 -1.92 8.25 15.38
N GLU A 126 -1.22 8.65 14.32
CA GLU A 126 -1.69 8.62 12.93
C GLU A 126 -0.53 8.23 12.01
N LEU A 127 -0.74 7.20 11.20
CA LEU A 127 0.14 6.82 10.09
C LEU A 127 -0.58 7.05 8.77
N LYS A 128 -0.02 7.90 7.93
CA LYS A 128 -0.41 8.05 6.52
C LYS A 128 0.60 7.31 5.66
N LEU A 129 0.10 6.45 4.78
CA LEU A 129 0.89 5.65 3.86
C LEU A 129 0.38 5.90 2.44
N GLN A 130 1.22 6.46 1.58
CA GLN A 130 0.99 6.57 0.14
C GLN A 130 1.82 5.52 -0.57
N ILE A 131 1.19 4.75 -1.44
CA ILE A 131 1.81 3.66 -2.19
C ILE A 131 1.71 3.99 -3.68
N ILE A 132 2.87 4.07 -4.34
CA ILE A 132 3.02 4.53 -5.73
C ILE A 132 3.96 3.56 -6.47
N PRO A 133 3.50 2.38 -6.87
CA PRO A 133 4.27 1.49 -7.73
C PRO A 133 4.39 2.05 -9.15
N ILE A 134 5.60 2.03 -9.69
CA ILE A 134 5.89 2.35 -11.09
C ILE A 134 6.71 1.19 -11.63
N ALA A 135 6.25 0.57 -12.71
CA ALA A 135 6.88 -0.62 -13.23
C ALA A 135 6.93 -0.65 -14.76
N TYR A 136 8.06 -1.11 -15.27
CA TYR A 136 8.23 -1.50 -16.65
C TYR A 136 8.13 -3.02 -16.75
N SER A 137 7.43 -3.51 -17.79
CA SER A 137 7.27 -4.93 -18.06
C SER A 137 7.63 -5.26 -19.51
N TYR A 138 8.41 -6.32 -19.68
CA TYR A 138 8.72 -6.92 -20.98
C TYR A 138 8.13 -8.32 -21.05
N SER A 139 7.37 -8.61 -22.13
CA SER A 139 6.67 -9.88 -22.33
C SER A 139 7.46 -10.78 -23.31
N PRO A 140 8.36 -11.66 -22.82
CA PRO A 140 9.06 -12.64 -23.66
C PRO A 140 8.08 -13.64 -24.31
N ILE A 141 7.01 -14.00 -23.59
CA ILE A 141 5.97 -14.88 -24.10
C ILE A 141 4.69 -14.07 -24.22
N LYS A 142 4.17 -13.98 -25.42
CA LYS A 142 2.88 -13.35 -25.72
C LYS A 142 2.21 -14.09 -26.86
N THR A 143 1.07 -14.69 -26.55
CA THR A 143 0.18 -15.40 -27.46
C THR A 143 -1.17 -14.69 -27.51
N GLY A 144 -2.14 -15.27 -28.23
CA GLY A 144 -3.52 -14.75 -28.20
C GLY A 144 -4.27 -14.99 -26.89
N LYS A 145 -3.74 -15.87 -26.01
CA LYS A 145 -4.37 -16.19 -24.73
C LYS A 145 -3.48 -15.94 -23.54
N ASP A 146 -2.18 -16.05 -23.68
CA ASP A 146 -1.22 -16.03 -22.59
C ASP A 146 -0.19 -14.93 -22.78
N GLU A 147 0.09 -14.22 -21.72
CA GLU A 147 1.17 -13.25 -21.66
C GLU A 147 1.97 -13.44 -20.38
N LEU A 148 3.25 -13.79 -20.51
CA LEU A 148 4.21 -13.81 -19.41
C LEU A 148 5.16 -12.64 -19.57
N ALA A 149 5.27 -11.81 -18.56
CA ALA A 149 6.14 -10.64 -18.53
C ALA A 149 7.11 -10.68 -17.36
N ALA A 150 8.35 -10.31 -17.63
CA ALA A 150 9.31 -9.90 -16.61
C ALA A 150 9.08 -8.41 -16.29
N THR A 151 9.13 -8.07 -15.02
CA THR A 151 8.82 -6.72 -14.54
C THR A 151 9.98 -6.20 -13.70
N VAL A 152 10.34 -4.94 -13.91
CA VAL A 152 11.25 -4.20 -13.05
C VAL A 152 10.62 -2.85 -12.73
N GLY A 153 10.72 -2.42 -11.48
CA GLY A 153 10.07 -1.19 -11.07
C GLY A 153 10.54 -0.66 -9.72
N VAL A 154 9.82 0.32 -9.25
CA VAL A 154 9.99 0.94 -7.94
C VAL A 154 8.64 0.93 -7.24
N HIS A 155 8.61 0.37 -6.04
CA HIS A 155 7.51 0.51 -5.10
C HIS A 155 7.81 1.71 -4.20
N TRP A 156 7.30 2.87 -4.60
CA TRP A 156 7.54 4.10 -3.85
C TRP A 156 6.50 4.22 -2.73
N SER A 157 6.96 4.11 -1.50
CA SER A 157 6.15 4.29 -0.31
C SER A 157 6.53 5.59 0.39
N ARG A 158 5.54 6.45 0.61
CA ARG A 158 5.67 7.66 1.43
C ARG A 158 4.96 7.45 2.73
N LEU A 159 5.69 7.57 3.82
CA LEU A 159 5.17 7.42 5.16
C LEU A 159 5.19 8.77 5.88
N SER A 160 4.14 9.05 6.63
CA SER A 160 4.09 10.16 7.56
C SER A 160 3.45 9.66 8.85
N PHE A 161 4.23 9.58 9.89
CA PHE A 161 3.78 9.17 11.22
C PHE A 161 3.76 10.38 12.14
N THR A 162 2.72 10.49 12.96
CA THR A 162 2.62 11.46 14.05
C THR A 162 2.11 10.77 15.29
N ALA A 163 2.68 11.12 16.45
CA ALA A 163 2.19 10.67 17.73
C ALA A 163 2.16 11.87 18.70
N GLN A 164 1.07 11.99 19.43
CA GLN A 164 0.83 13.03 20.42
C GLN A 164 0.45 12.35 21.73
N GLY A 165 1.19 12.61 22.79
CA GLY A 165 0.96 11.99 24.08
C GLY A 165 0.73 13.02 25.17
N SER A 166 -0.18 12.72 26.08
CA SER A 166 -0.39 13.45 27.33
C SER A 166 -0.39 12.50 28.51
N ALA A 167 0.27 12.91 29.60
CA ALA A 167 0.25 12.18 30.86
C ALA A 167 0.07 13.15 32.00
N THR A 168 -0.83 12.81 32.92
CA THR A 168 -0.98 13.46 34.19
C THR A 168 -0.33 12.56 35.26
N LEU A 169 0.82 12.94 35.72
CA LEU A 169 1.56 12.22 36.76
C LEU A 169 1.17 12.77 38.14
N GLY A 170 0.37 12.00 38.88
CA GLY A 170 0.08 12.29 40.28
C GLY A 170 1.25 11.87 41.15
N THR A 171 1.86 12.82 41.89
CA THR A 171 2.82 12.52 42.94
C THR A 171 2.25 12.96 44.28
N SER A 172 2.86 12.50 45.38
CA SER A 172 2.51 12.97 46.74
C SER A 172 2.67 14.49 46.91
N SER A 173 3.32 15.17 45.95
CA SER A 173 3.62 16.61 45.99
C SER A 173 2.81 17.43 44.94
N GLY A 174 2.01 16.81 44.09
CA GLY A 174 1.20 17.51 43.05
C GLY A 174 0.99 16.69 41.79
N THR A 175 0.26 17.28 40.84
CA THR A 175 -0.01 16.75 39.52
C THR A 175 0.87 17.49 38.51
N PHE A 176 1.60 16.75 37.67
CA PHE A 176 2.37 17.30 36.55
C PHE A 176 1.73 16.85 35.27
N ASP A 177 1.37 17.79 34.41
CA ASP A 177 0.90 17.52 33.05
C ASP A 177 2.09 17.64 32.11
N THR A 178 2.37 16.59 31.36
CA THR A 178 3.36 16.62 30.28
C THR A 178 2.67 16.28 28.95
N SER A 179 3.02 17.01 27.91
CA SER A 179 2.60 16.70 26.54
C SER A 179 3.84 16.54 25.68
N ASN A 180 3.90 15.44 24.93
CA ASN A 180 4.98 15.13 24.01
C ASN A 180 4.41 14.91 22.63
N ASP A 181 5.03 15.53 21.62
CA ASP A 181 4.64 15.41 20.22
C ASP A 181 5.83 14.98 19.39
N THR A 182 5.64 13.96 18.54
CA THR A 182 6.69 13.54 17.61
C THR A 182 6.13 13.30 16.21
N SER A 183 6.95 13.52 15.20
CA SER A 183 6.62 13.23 13.81
C SER A 183 7.81 12.65 13.08
N ALA A 184 7.55 11.65 12.24
CA ALA A 184 8.53 11.07 11.32
C ALA A 184 7.96 11.02 9.92
N LYS A 185 8.78 11.35 8.94
CA LYS A 185 8.43 11.26 7.51
C LYS A 185 9.54 10.52 6.79
N GLY A 186 9.17 9.67 5.85
CA GLY A 186 10.11 8.93 5.04
C GLY A 186 9.57 8.65 3.64
N ASP A 187 10.47 8.77 2.68
CA ASP A 187 10.25 8.32 1.31
C ASP A 187 11.10 7.06 1.08
N LEU A 188 10.46 5.97 0.71
CA LEU A 188 11.09 4.67 0.49
C LEU A 188 10.89 4.26 -0.98
N PRO A 189 11.81 4.62 -1.88
CA PRO A 189 11.81 4.13 -3.26
C PRO A 189 12.45 2.74 -3.30
N LEU A 190 11.62 1.70 -3.19
CA LEU A 190 12.03 0.32 -3.07
C LEU A 190 12.06 -0.34 -4.45
N PRO A 191 13.22 -0.78 -4.95
CA PRO A 191 13.28 -1.51 -6.21
C PRO A 191 12.55 -2.85 -6.10
N LEU A 192 11.95 -3.28 -7.20
CA LEU A 192 11.20 -4.52 -7.29
C LEU A 192 11.49 -5.21 -8.61
N ILE A 193 11.78 -6.50 -8.57
CA ILE A 193 11.89 -7.36 -9.74
C ILE A 193 10.82 -8.43 -9.63
N GLY A 194 10.10 -8.68 -10.71
CA GLY A 194 8.96 -9.58 -10.64
C GLY A 194 8.61 -10.25 -11.95
N LEU A 195 7.56 -11.04 -11.86
CA LEU A 195 6.92 -11.70 -12.99
C LEU A 195 5.42 -11.38 -12.96
N ARG A 196 4.84 -11.29 -14.14
CA ARG A 196 3.39 -11.16 -14.34
C ARG A 196 2.96 -12.20 -15.37
N TYR A 197 1.87 -12.88 -15.10
CA TYR A 197 1.23 -13.78 -16.01
C TYR A 197 -0.24 -13.41 -16.16
N ASP A 198 -0.69 -13.22 -17.39
CA ASP A 198 -2.08 -12.96 -17.76
C ASP A 198 -2.59 -14.11 -18.63
N HIS A 199 -3.77 -14.64 -18.30
CA HIS A 199 -4.47 -15.64 -19.10
C HIS A 199 -5.86 -15.13 -19.54
N HIS A 200 -6.14 -15.18 -20.82
CA HIS A 200 -7.43 -14.80 -21.39
C HIS A 200 -8.25 -16.04 -21.73
N PHE A 201 -9.20 -16.40 -20.87
CA PHE A 201 -10.11 -17.54 -21.07
C PHE A 201 -11.01 -17.32 -22.30
N SER A 202 -11.43 -16.06 -22.48
CA SER A 202 -12.30 -15.62 -23.58
C SER A 202 -12.04 -14.13 -23.87
N GLN A 203 -12.84 -13.55 -24.77
CA GLN A 203 -12.82 -12.10 -25.01
C GLN A 203 -13.31 -11.29 -23.78
N SER A 204 -14.11 -11.92 -22.92
CA SER A 204 -14.71 -11.27 -21.76
C SER A 204 -14.02 -11.60 -20.45
N TRP A 205 -13.43 -12.79 -20.29
CA TRP A 205 -12.84 -13.23 -19.03
C TRP A 205 -11.34 -13.37 -19.11
N SER A 206 -10.67 -12.79 -18.15
CA SER A 206 -9.24 -12.95 -17.94
C SER A 206 -8.91 -13.10 -16.46
N ALA A 207 -7.79 -13.73 -16.17
CA ALA A 207 -7.21 -13.79 -14.85
C ALA A 207 -5.70 -13.57 -14.95
N GLY A 208 -5.10 -13.15 -13.87
CA GLY A 208 -3.66 -12.94 -13.82
C GLY A 208 -3.09 -13.13 -12.44
N LEU A 209 -1.78 -13.32 -12.44
CA LEU A 209 -0.94 -13.44 -11.28
C LEU A 209 0.27 -12.53 -11.46
N GLN A 210 0.62 -11.78 -10.42
CA GLN A 210 1.81 -10.96 -10.39
C GLN A 210 2.54 -11.22 -9.07
N GLY A 211 3.85 -11.35 -9.13
CA GLY A 211 4.70 -11.48 -7.96
C GLY A 211 5.99 -10.73 -8.15
N GLY A 212 6.53 -10.19 -7.08
CA GLY A 212 7.80 -9.47 -7.09
C GLY A 212 8.54 -9.66 -5.78
N VAL A 213 9.87 -9.68 -5.90
CA VAL A 213 10.78 -9.78 -4.77
C VAL A 213 11.94 -8.84 -4.98
N PHE A 214 12.50 -8.36 -3.88
CA PHE A 214 13.78 -7.68 -3.90
C PHE A 214 14.47 -7.86 -2.55
N LYS A 215 15.77 -8.08 -2.62
CA LYS A 215 16.62 -8.11 -1.44
C LYS A 215 17.64 -6.99 -1.57
N LEU A 216 17.65 -6.10 -0.61
CA LEU A 216 18.55 -4.96 -0.54
C LEU A 216 19.60 -5.23 0.52
N ASN A 217 20.84 -5.08 0.12
CA ASN A 217 21.98 -5.01 1.04
C ASN A 217 22.94 -4.00 0.42
N PHE A 218 22.87 -2.78 0.91
CA PHE A 218 23.69 -1.68 0.41
C PHE A 218 24.40 -1.00 1.59
N GLY A 219 25.72 -0.94 1.50
CA GLY A 219 26.54 -0.21 2.47
C GLY A 219 27.59 0.61 1.73
N GLU A 220 27.54 1.93 1.90
CA GLU A 220 28.54 2.86 1.37
C GLU A 220 28.85 3.94 2.42
N GLY A 221 30.11 3.99 2.86
CA GLY A 221 30.52 4.94 3.89
C GLY A 221 29.79 4.74 5.21
N ALA A 222 29.08 5.76 5.65
CA ALA A 222 28.28 5.74 6.89
C ALA A 222 26.83 5.27 6.68
N LEU A 223 26.40 5.05 5.43
CA LEU A 223 25.04 4.61 5.10
C LEU A 223 25.04 3.09 4.95
N ASN A 224 24.18 2.41 5.69
CA ASN A 224 23.87 1.00 5.52
C ASN A 224 22.36 0.81 5.46
N VAL A 225 21.88 0.09 4.43
CA VAL A 225 20.46 -0.24 4.24
C VAL A 225 20.36 -1.73 3.91
N GLU A 226 19.64 -2.44 4.72
CA GLU A 226 19.35 -3.86 4.52
C GLU A 226 17.84 -4.08 4.55
N GLY A 227 17.32 -4.96 3.66
CA GLY A 227 15.91 -5.25 3.69
C GLY A 227 15.45 -6.23 2.62
N ASP A 228 14.27 -6.76 2.86
CA ASP A 228 13.57 -7.71 2.01
C ASP A 228 12.20 -7.17 1.61
N ILE A 229 11.81 -7.40 0.36
CA ILE A 229 10.51 -7.02 -0.18
C ILE A 229 9.88 -8.23 -0.84
N LEU A 230 8.60 -8.45 -0.56
CA LEU A 230 7.77 -9.45 -1.20
C LEU A 230 6.44 -8.83 -1.61
N SER A 231 6.03 -9.02 -2.86
CA SER A 231 4.71 -8.65 -3.34
C SER A 231 4.05 -9.79 -4.10
N ALA A 232 2.75 -9.93 -3.96
CA ALA A 232 1.95 -10.88 -4.71
C ALA A 232 0.56 -10.30 -4.97
N ARG A 233 0.04 -10.49 -6.19
CA ARG A 233 -1.30 -10.08 -6.59
C ARG A 233 -1.89 -11.11 -7.51
N THR A 234 -3.15 -11.49 -7.26
CA THR A 234 -3.96 -12.29 -8.17
C THR A 234 -5.24 -11.55 -8.49
N TYR A 235 -5.76 -11.71 -9.69
CA TYR A 235 -6.96 -11.01 -10.11
C TYR A 235 -7.75 -11.79 -11.16
N VAL A 236 -9.05 -11.51 -11.19
CA VAL A 236 -9.98 -11.94 -12.24
C VAL A 236 -10.71 -10.71 -12.75
N GLU A 237 -10.85 -10.61 -14.06
CA GLU A 237 -11.49 -9.49 -14.73
C GLU A 237 -12.58 -9.96 -15.67
N TYR A 238 -13.68 -9.23 -15.68
CA TYR A 238 -14.78 -9.41 -16.62
C TYR A 238 -14.96 -8.15 -17.47
N ARG A 239 -14.85 -8.29 -18.78
CA ARG A 239 -15.10 -7.24 -19.76
C ARG A 239 -16.54 -7.33 -20.24
N PHE A 240 -17.37 -6.35 -19.89
CA PHE A 240 -18.77 -6.29 -20.28
C PHE A 240 -19.03 -5.44 -21.53
N SER A 241 -18.02 -4.66 -21.97
CA SER A 241 -18.09 -3.91 -23.22
C SER A 241 -16.71 -3.87 -23.90
N LYS A 242 -16.64 -3.29 -25.10
CA LYS A 242 -15.39 -3.10 -25.84
C LYS A 242 -14.30 -2.43 -25.00
N HIS A 243 -14.68 -1.41 -24.23
CA HIS A 243 -13.74 -0.57 -23.49
C HIS A 243 -13.79 -0.76 -21.98
N TYR A 244 -14.86 -1.33 -21.43
CA TYR A 244 -15.08 -1.35 -19.99
C TYR A 244 -15.20 -2.75 -19.42
N GLY A 245 -14.73 -2.91 -18.22
CA GLY A 245 -14.83 -4.12 -17.43
C GLY A 245 -14.70 -3.81 -15.95
N PHE A 246 -14.88 -4.82 -15.13
CA PHE A 246 -14.58 -4.77 -13.71
C PHE A 246 -13.68 -5.94 -13.34
N GLY A 247 -13.00 -5.81 -12.23
CA GLY A 247 -12.12 -6.83 -11.69
C GLY A 247 -12.17 -6.93 -10.19
N LEU A 248 -11.86 -8.13 -9.73
CA LEU A 248 -11.58 -8.45 -8.35
C LEU A 248 -10.13 -8.87 -8.25
N ALA A 249 -9.43 -8.40 -7.24
CA ALA A 249 -8.07 -8.81 -6.93
C ALA A 249 -7.90 -9.07 -5.44
N ILE A 250 -6.88 -9.85 -5.12
CA ILE A 250 -6.30 -9.95 -3.78
C ILE A 250 -4.84 -9.61 -3.94
N GLU A 251 -4.37 -8.70 -3.10
CA GLU A 251 -3.00 -8.23 -3.11
C GLU A 251 -2.39 -8.40 -1.72
N GLY A 252 -1.12 -8.78 -1.66
CA GLY A 252 -0.31 -8.82 -0.46
C GLY A 252 1.05 -8.20 -0.71
N PHE A 253 1.54 -7.48 0.28
CA PHE A 253 2.85 -6.83 0.28
C PHE A 253 3.49 -6.93 1.66
N GLN A 254 4.77 -7.19 1.68
CA GLN A 254 5.58 -7.18 2.88
C GLN A 254 6.91 -6.50 2.58
N ILE A 255 7.34 -5.68 3.51
CA ILE A 255 8.64 -5.05 3.55
C ILE A 255 9.19 -5.13 4.96
N ASP A 256 10.48 -5.45 5.05
CA ASP A 256 11.29 -5.35 6.25
C ASP A 256 12.58 -4.62 5.85
N VAL A 257 12.78 -3.41 6.37
CA VAL A 257 13.94 -2.58 6.06
C VAL A 257 14.50 -1.97 7.33
N ASP A 258 15.79 -2.21 7.54
CA ASP A 258 16.62 -1.50 8.49
C ASP A 258 17.57 -0.54 7.76
N ALA A 259 17.68 0.68 8.24
CA ALA A 259 18.58 1.68 7.72
C ALA A 259 19.37 2.35 8.83
N SER A 260 20.65 2.63 8.56
CA SER A 260 21.50 3.39 9.46
C SER A 260 22.37 4.37 8.68
N GLN A 261 22.54 5.58 9.23
CA GLN A 261 23.41 6.59 8.68
C GLN A 261 24.10 7.38 9.81
N GLY A 262 25.39 7.15 9.98
CA GLY A 262 26.14 7.73 11.09
C GLY A 262 25.59 7.27 12.45
N SER A 263 25.09 8.21 13.24
CA SER A 263 24.47 7.95 14.54
C SER A 263 22.97 7.68 14.48
N TRP A 264 22.33 7.86 13.31
CA TRP A 264 20.90 7.56 13.13
C TRP A 264 20.72 6.11 12.71
N GLN A 265 19.74 5.46 13.32
CA GLN A 265 19.27 4.12 12.94
C GLN A 265 17.74 4.10 13.01
N GLY A 266 17.14 3.27 12.18
CA GLY A 266 15.70 3.07 12.19
C GLY A 266 15.33 1.82 11.40
N GLY A 267 14.16 1.30 11.67
CA GLY A 267 13.63 0.14 10.95
C GLY A 267 12.11 0.29 10.77
N ILE A 268 11.64 -0.31 9.70
CA ILE A 268 10.21 -0.44 9.44
C ILE A 268 9.93 -1.83 8.87
N ASP A 269 9.06 -2.54 9.57
CA ASP A 269 8.38 -3.74 9.06
C ASP A 269 6.93 -3.36 8.85
N TYR A 270 6.46 -3.33 7.61
CA TYR A 270 5.05 -3.26 7.36
C TYR A 270 4.61 -4.30 6.33
N ARG A 271 3.46 -4.85 6.58
CA ARG A 271 2.79 -5.79 5.69
C ARG A 271 1.33 -5.42 5.57
N TYR A 272 0.80 -5.64 4.40
CA TYR A 272 -0.64 -5.55 4.18
C TYR A 272 -1.11 -6.63 3.22
N TRP A 273 -2.36 -6.95 3.33
CA TRP A 273 -3.05 -7.78 2.35
C TRP A 273 -4.53 -7.41 2.32
N GLY A 274 -5.17 -7.60 1.20
CA GLY A 274 -6.60 -7.34 1.13
C GLY A 274 -7.21 -7.50 -0.26
N PRO A 275 -8.54 -7.54 -0.30
CA PRO A 275 -9.30 -7.55 -1.52
C PRO A 275 -9.41 -6.15 -2.14
N GLN A 276 -9.52 -6.15 -3.47
CA GLN A 276 -9.68 -4.97 -4.28
C GLN A 276 -10.82 -5.20 -5.27
N LEU A 277 -11.71 -4.22 -5.42
CA LEU A 277 -12.74 -4.16 -6.45
C LEU A 277 -12.48 -2.92 -7.32
N TYR A 278 -12.47 -3.09 -8.65
CA TYR A 278 -12.17 -2.00 -9.55
C TYR A 278 -12.90 -2.07 -10.88
N LEU A 279 -13.11 -0.90 -11.46
CA LEU A 279 -13.49 -0.71 -12.84
C LEU A 279 -12.24 -0.51 -13.69
N LYS A 280 -12.27 -0.97 -14.94
CA LYS A 280 -11.17 -0.88 -15.89
C LYS A 280 -11.67 -0.36 -17.21
N ALA A 281 -11.01 0.68 -17.74
CA ALA A 281 -11.21 1.20 -19.08
C ALA A 281 -10.00 0.85 -19.95
N ARG A 282 -10.23 0.43 -21.21
CA ARG A 282 -9.19 -0.05 -22.14
C ARG A 282 -9.36 0.64 -23.50
N PHE A 283 -8.23 1.06 -24.07
CA PHE A 283 -8.17 1.79 -25.35
C PHE A 283 -7.03 1.31 -26.24
#